data_414051d385ed508f68d70fff8d4f8c95
#
_entry.id   414051d385ed508f68d70fff8d4f8c95
#
_cell.length_a   1.000
_cell.length_b   1.000
_cell.length_c   1.000
_cell.angle_alpha   90.00
_cell.angle_beta   90.00
_cell.angle_gamma   90.00
#
_symmetry.space_group_name_H-M   'P 1'
#
loop_
_entity.id
_entity.type
_entity.pdbx_description
1 polymer ?
#
loop_
_entity_poly.entity_id
_entity_poly.type
_entity_poly.pdbx_seq_one_letter_code
_entity_poly.pdbx_strand_id
1 'polypeptide(L)'
;MPPIALHARPATGLIDATIAILRRRYWDFFLAELIPIAPFLVVAVFVSRAHITYVTYATGLAAPLAIAIDAWLVAQDFTGAPVSLGDAVRRTLPRWPGLIAVQVVVVLTCLLGLVGLIVGVFVMVAWMYTAIPAYALEDVGTSGAIDRSLALARGNVRHILGVALAALLGFEILRLTIVSLNTWLWGVATRHVYIPPRVDTLVVMIGTLAILPIVHIPHTVVYYDLRIRCEGIDLEAMAAALDDPAPAAPAPNAPAADPA
;
A
#
# COMPACT_ATOMS: atom_id res chain seq x y z
N MET A 1 -19.48 -5.14 -6.49
CA MET A 1 -19.00 -4.22 -7.54
C MET A 1 -18.06 -4.99 -8.43
N PRO A 2 -18.03 -4.75 -9.75
CA PRO A 2 -17.13 -5.47 -10.62
C PRO A 2 -15.67 -5.21 -10.21
N PRO A 3 -14.78 -6.19 -10.34
CA PRO A 3 -13.35 -6.03 -10.10
C PRO A 3 -12.79 -4.93 -11.00
N ILE A 4 -11.67 -4.33 -10.58
CA ILE A 4 -11.00 -3.30 -11.37
C ILE A 4 -10.49 -3.96 -12.64
N ALA A 5 -10.88 -3.42 -13.81
CA ALA A 5 -10.47 -3.99 -15.09
C ALA A 5 -8.93 -4.07 -15.19
N LEU A 6 -8.43 -5.27 -15.49
CA LEU A 6 -7.02 -5.58 -15.68
C LEU A 6 -6.56 -5.03 -17.03
N HIS A 7 -6.14 -3.78 -17.08
CA HIS A 7 -5.47 -3.18 -18.23
C HIS A 7 -4.39 -2.20 -17.79
N ALA A 8 -3.33 -2.07 -18.57
CA ALA A 8 -2.25 -1.14 -18.31
C ALA A 8 -2.76 0.31 -18.28
N ARG A 9 -2.43 1.07 -17.24
CA ARG A 9 -2.94 2.42 -17.00
C ARG A 9 -1.83 3.46 -17.05
N PRO A 10 -2.12 4.70 -17.49
CA PRO A 10 -1.20 5.81 -17.26
C PRO A 10 -1.04 6.08 -15.75
N ALA A 11 0.03 6.78 -15.35
CA ALA A 11 0.30 7.07 -13.93
C ALA A 11 -0.89 7.76 -13.22
N THR A 12 -1.57 8.67 -13.91
CA THR A 12 -2.79 9.33 -13.39
C THR A 12 -3.91 8.33 -13.11
N GLY A 13 -4.11 7.36 -14.00
CA GLY A 13 -5.12 6.32 -13.82
C GLY A 13 -4.82 5.37 -12.65
N LEU A 14 -3.54 5.19 -12.27
CA LEU A 14 -3.17 4.42 -11.08
C LEU A 14 -3.45 5.21 -9.80
N ILE A 15 -3.29 6.54 -9.82
CA ILE A 15 -3.66 7.41 -8.71
C ILE A 15 -5.17 7.39 -8.51
N ASP A 16 -5.95 7.51 -9.60
CA ASP A 16 -7.41 7.42 -9.54
C ASP A 16 -7.87 6.06 -8.99
N ALA A 17 -7.24 4.97 -9.41
CA ALA A 17 -7.50 3.63 -8.89
C ALA A 17 -7.18 3.55 -7.39
N THR A 18 -6.04 4.09 -6.95
CA THR A 18 -5.66 4.16 -5.54
C THR A 18 -6.72 4.88 -4.71
N ILE A 19 -7.16 6.05 -5.16
CA ILE A 19 -8.19 6.84 -4.47
C ILE A 19 -9.54 6.08 -4.45
N ALA A 20 -9.90 5.44 -5.56
CA ALA A 20 -11.13 4.66 -5.64
C ALA A 20 -11.13 3.47 -4.68
N ILE A 21 -10.01 2.72 -4.59
CA ILE A 21 -9.82 1.60 -3.65
C ILE A 21 -9.90 2.10 -2.21
N LEU A 22 -9.15 3.15 -1.89
CA LEU A 22 -9.13 3.75 -0.55
C LEU A 22 -10.53 4.19 -0.10
N ARG A 23 -11.28 4.88 -0.96
CA ARG A 23 -12.64 5.36 -0.64
C ARG A 23 -13.64 4.23 -0.39
N ARG A 24 -13.47 3.07 -1.03
CA ARG A 24 -14.37 1.91 -0.88
C ARG A 24 -14.22 1.23 0.47
N ARG A 25 -12.99 1.13 0.98
CA ARG A 25 -12.63 0.33 2.15
C ARG A 25 -11.71 1.09 3.11
N TYR A 26 -11.95 2.39 3.27
CA TYR A 26 -11.09 3.26 4.08
C TYR A 26 -10.78 2.69 5.46
N TRP A 27 -11.80 2.18 6.15
CA TRP A 27 -11.64 1.66 7.52
C TRP A 27 -10.80 0.39 7.57
N ASP A 28 -10.88 -0.47 6.55
CA ASP A 28 -10.03 -1.66 6.48
C ASP A 28 -8.56 -1.27 6.33
N PHE A 29 -8.26 -0.30 5.45
CA PHE A 29 -6.91 0.22 5.27
C PHE A 29 -6.41 0.99 6.49
N PHE A 30 -7.25 1.81 7.10
CA PHE A 30 -6.90 2.49 8.36
C PHE A 30 -6.55 1.48 9.47
N LEU A 31 -7.31 0.40 9.61
CA LEU A 31 -7.04 -0.65 10.59
C LEU A 31 -5.81 -1.48 10.21
N ALA A 32 -5.54 -1.69 8.92
CA ALA A 32 -4.34 -2.34 8.44
C ALA A 32 -3.06 -1.58 8.84
N GLU A 33 -3.13 -0.25 8.85
CA GLU A 33 -2.05 0.61 9.35
C GLU A 33 -1.99 0.62 10.88
N LEU A 34 -3.15 0.69 11.54
CA LEU A 34 -3.22 0.78 12.99
C LEU A 34 -2.67 -0.46 13.69
N ILE A 35 -3.00 -1.67 13.19
CA ILE A 35 -2.62 -2.94 13.83
C ILE A 35 -1.10 -3.03 14.09
N PRO A 36 -0.21 -2.85 13.11
CA PRO A 36 1.23 -2.93 13.35
C PRO A 36 1.79 -1.74 14.11
N ILE A 37 1.13 -0.58 14.07
CA ILE A 37 1.59 0.66 14.73
C ILE A 37 1.06 0.77 16.17
N ALA A 38 -0.06 0.12 16.51
CA ALA A 38 -0.69 0.21 17.83
C ALA A 38 0.28 -0.03 19.01
N PRO A 39 1.17 -1.03 19.00
CA PRO A 39 2.13 -1.21 20.10
C PRO A 39 3.02 0.01 20.30
N PHE A 40 3.44 0.67 19.24
CA PHE A 40 4.27 1.86 19.30
C PHE A 40 3.50 3.08 19.81
N LEU A 41 2.22 3.21 19.47
CA LEU A 41 1.33 4.24 20.01
C LEU A 41 1.20 4.08 21.53
N VAL A 42 0.99 2.85 22.00
CA VAL A 42 0.91 2.57 23.45
C VAL A 42 2.22 2.95 24.13
N VAL A 43 3.36 2.54 23.59
CA VAL A 43 4.69 2.90 24.14
C VAL A 43 4.88 4.42 24.15
N ALA A 44 4.45 5.14 23.11
CA ALA A 44 4.59 6.60 23.01
C ALA A 44 3.91 7.36 24.16
N VAL A 45 2.82 6.79 24.72
CA VAL A 45 2.13 7.39 25.90
C VAL A 45 2.99 7.35 27.14
N PHE A 46 3.76 6.28 27.34
CA PHE A 46 4.52 6.02 28.58
C PHE A 46 5.97 6.49 28.52
N VAL A 47 6.52 6.70 27.34
CA VAL A 47 7.93 7.06 27.15
C VAL A 47 8.18 8.53 27.47
N SER A 48 9.36 8.85 28.01
CA SER A 48 9.79 10.22 28.29
C SER A 48 10.00 11.02 27.00
N ARG A 49 9.95 12.34 27.11
CA ARG A 49 10.20 13.29 26.00
C ARG A 49 11.44 12.97 25.19
N ALA A 50 12.53 12.60 25.85
CA ALA A 50 13.81 12.32 25.22
C ALA A 50 13.78 11.07 24.30
N HIS A 51 12.84 10.16 24.54
CA HIS A 51 12.77 8.88 23.82
C HIS A 51 11.61 8.80 22.79
N ILE A 52 10.72 9.79 22.78
CA ILE A 52 9.55 9.78 21.88
C ILE A 52 9.95 9.75 20.39
N THR A 53 11.06 10.39 20.06
CA THR A 53 11.63 10.38 18.70
C THR A 53 12.04 8.97 18.28
N TYR A 54 12.61 8.17 19.18
CA TYR A 54 12.96 6.78 18.88
C TYR A 54 11.75 5.91 18.62
N VAL A 55 10.64 6.16 19.35
CA VAL A 55 9.37 5.48 19.09
C VAL A 55 8.87 5.81 17.69
N THR A 56 8.93 7.06 17.28
CA THR A 56 8.55 7.49 15.93
C THR A 56 9.38 6.79 14.84
N TYR A 57 10.70 6.68 15.02
CA TYR A 57 11.53 5.91 14.06
C TYR A 57 11.24 4.42 14.11
N ALA A 58 10.94 3.87 15.28
CA ALA A 58 10.60 2.46 15.43
C ALA A 58 9.29 2.08 14.69
N THR A 59 8.36 3.02 14.50
CA THR A 59 7.16 2.76 13.67
C THR A 59 7.52 2.41 12.22
N GLY A 60 8.67 2.87 11.72
CA GLY A 60 9.19 2.47 10.40
C GLY A 60 9.41 0.96 10.25
N LEU A 61 9.64 0.23 11.35
CA LEU A 61 9.74 -1.23 11.36
C LEU A 61 8.37 -1.91 11.16
N ALA A 62 7.29 -1.20 11.41
CA ALA A 62 5.93 -1.68 11.21
C ALA A 62 5.46 -1.49 9.75
N ALA A 63 6.04 -0.55 9.02
CA ALA A 63 5.63 -0.20 7.66
C ALA A 63 5.58 -1.41 6.69
N PRO A 64 6.58 -2.32 6.62
CA PRO A 64 6.51 -3.45 5.70
C PRO A 64 5.35 -4.39 6.03
N LEU A 65 4.95 -4.51 7.30
CA LEU A 65 3.80 -5.31 7.70
C LEU A 65 2.49 -4.64 7.23
N ALA A 66 2.36 -3.34 7.40
CA ALA A 66 1.22 -2.57 6.94
C ALA A 66 1.08 -2.65 5.40
N ILE A 67 2.16 -2.38 4.65
CA ILE A 67 2.18 -2.49 3.18
C ILE A 67 1.78 -3.90 2.72
N ALA A 68 2.23 -4.95 3.42
CA ALA A 68 1.89 -6.32 3.07
C ALA A 68 0.44 -6.68 3.38
N ILE A 69 -0.15 -6.16 4.47
CA ILE A 69 -1.58 -6.30 4.75
C ILE A 69 -2.40 -5.57 3.69
N ASP A 70 -2.02 -4.34 3.37
CA ASP A 70 -2.65 -3.56 2.29
C ASP A 70 -2.56 -4.27 0.95
N ALA A 71 -1.44 -4.96 0.67
CA ALA A 71 -1.28 -5.71 -0.56
C ALA A 71 -2.34 -6.81 -0.71
N TRP A 72 -2.67 -7.54 0.36
CA TRP A 72 -3.76 -8.54 0.34
C TRP A 72 -5.14 -7.89 0.17
N LEU A 73 -5.39 -6.75 0.81
CA LEU A 73 -6.65 -6.03 0.67
C LEU A 73 -6.84 -5.47 -0.75
N VAL A 74 -5.77 -4.94 -1.34
CA VAL A 74 -5.77 -4.44 -2.73
C VAL A 74 -5.90 -5.60 -3.72
N ALA A 75 -5.24 -6.74 -3.47
CA ALA A 75 -5.32 -7.92 -4.32
C ALA A 75 -6.77 -8.36 -4.56
N GLN A 76 -7.65 -8.21 -3.57
CA GLN A 76 -9.06 -8.51 -3.71
C GLN A 76 -9.73 -7.68 -4.82
N ASP A 77 -9.40 -6.40 -4.92
CA ASP A 77 -10.00 -5.51 -5.93
C ASP A 77 -9.58 -5.89 -7.37
N PHE A 78 -8.43 -6.57 -7.51
CA PHE A 78 -7.93 -7.04 -8.81
C PHE A 78 -8.33 -8.48 -9.12
N THR A 79 -8.35 -9.36 -8.13
CA THR A 79 -8.64 -10.80 -8.32
C THR A 79 -10.10 -11.16 -8.12
N GLY A 80 -10.89 -10.28 -7.49
CA GLY A 80 -12.28 -10.54 -7.11
C GLY A 80 -12.44 -11.51 -5.92
N ALA A 81 -11.35 -12.10 -5.42
CA ALA A 81 -11.39 -13.04 -4.30
C ALA A 81 -11.63 -12.28 -2.99
N PRO A 82 -12.65 -12.65 -2.17
CA PRO A 82 -12.92 -11.95 -0.92
C PRO A 82 -11.78 -12.20 0.08
N VAL A 83 -11.15 -11.11 0.53
CA VAL A 83 -10.12 -11.14 1.57
C VAL A 83 -10.57 -10.26 2.73
N SER A 84 -10.80 -10.84 3.91
CA SER A 84 -11.06 -10.07 5.11
C SER A 84 -9.77 -9.47 5.67
N LEU A 85 -9.87 -8.37 6.43
CA LEU A 85 -8.72 -7.81 7.16
C LEU A 85 -8.06 -8.87 8.06
N GLY A 86 -8.86 -9.69 8.74
CA GLY A 86 -8.34 -10.78 9.60
C GLY A 86 -7.53 -11.81 8.81
N ASP A 87 -7.98 -12.17 7.60
CA ASP A 87 -7.24 -13.10 6.73
C ASP A 87 -5.94 -12.47 6.23
N ALA A 88 -5.96 -11.19 5.84
CA ALA A 88 -4.78 -10.46 5.43
C ALA A 88 -3.73 -10.42 6.56
N VAL A 89 -4.14 -10.10 7.79
CA VAL A 89 -3.26 -10.07 8.97
C VAL A 89 -2.72 -11.48 9.26
N ARG A 90 -3.58 -12.51 9.26
CA ARG A 90 -3.18 -13.90 9.55
C ARG A 90 -2.15 -14.43 8.55
N ARG A 91 -2.27 -14.06 7.28
CA ARG A 91 -1.33 -14.47 6.22
C ARG A 91 0.00 -13.71 6.32
N THR A 92 -0.04 -12.46 6.74
CA THR A 92 1.13 -11.57 6.74
C THR A 92 1.95 -11.70 8.02
N LEU A 93 1.32 -11.83 9.18
CA LEU A 93 1.99 -11.83 10.48
C LEU A 93 3.10 -12.90 10.63
N PRO A 94 2.91 -14.17 10.21
CA PRO A 94 3.97 -15.19 10.28
C PRO A 94 5.17 -14.86 9.36
N ARG A 95 4.95 -14.05 8.33
CA ARG A 95 5.97 -13.66 7.33
C ARG A 95 6.71 -12.38 7.73
N TRP A 96 6.40 -11.78 8.90
CA TRP A 96 7.02 -10.52 9.34
C TRP A 96 8.55 -10.54 9.35
N PRO A 97 9.26 -11.58 9.82
CA PRO A 97 10.73 -11.59 9.77
C PRO A 97 11.29 -11.43 8.35
N GLY A 98 10.67 -12.09 7.38
CA GLY A 98 11.04 -11.95 5.97
C GLY A 98 10.71 -10.56 5.40
N LEU A 99 9.59 -9.97 5.79
CA LEU A 99 9.24 -8.60 5.42
C LEU A 99 10.25 -7.59 5.97
N ILE A 100 10.71 -7.76 7.21
CA ILE A 100 11.80 -6.95 7.77
C ILE A 100 13.08 -7.15 6.97
N ALA A 101 13.41 -8.38 6.58
CA ALA A 101 14.60 -8.64 5.76
C ALA A 101 14.51 -7.94 4.39
N VAL A 102 13.35 -7.99 3.72
CA VAL A 102 13.10 -7.23 2.48
C VAL A 102 13.28 -5.74 2.73
N GLN A 103 12.67 -5.20 3.79
CA GLN A 103 12.77 -3.78 4.13
C GLN A 103 14.21 -3.33 4.39
N VAL A 104 15.00 -4.14 5.08
CA VAL A 104 16.43 -3.86 5.31
C VAL A 104 17.18 -3.78 3.98
N VAL A 105 16.95 -4.72 3.06
CA VAL A 105 17.56 -4.67 1.72
C VAL A 105 17.12 -3.43 0.96
N VAL A 106 15.82 -3.08 0.99
CA VAL A 106 15.30 -1.86 0.37
C VAL A 106 16.01 -0.62 0.89
N VAL A 107 16.11 -0.48 2.22
CA VAL A 107 16.78 0.67 2.86
C VAL A 107 18.26 0.73 2.47
N LEU A 108 18.99 -0.40 2.55
CA LEU A 108 20.40 -0.45 2.18
C LEU A 108 20.62 -0.11 0.70
N THR A 109 19.73 -0.60 -0.18
CA THR A 109 19.80 -0.28 -1.61
C THR A 109 19.54 1.22 -1.86
N CYS A 110 18.57 1.81 -1.18
CA CYS A 110 18.31 3.25 -1.26
C CYS A 110 19.50 4.07 -0.71
N LEU A 111 20.14 3.63 0.37
CA LEU A 111 21.36 4.27 0.90
C LEU A 111 22.52 4.18 -0.11
N LEU A 112 22.69 3.05 -0.78
CA LEU A 112 23.68 2.93 -1.88
C LEU A 112 23.36 3.90 -3.02
N GLY A 113 22.09 4.18 -3.26
CA GLY A 113 21.65 5.19 -4.23
C GLY A 113 22.22 6.59 -3.95
N LEU A 114 22.57 6.93 -2.69
CA LEU A 114 23.20 8.20 -2.34
C LEU A 114 24.56 8.40 -3.02
N VAL A 115 25.27 7.33 -3.35
CA VAL A 115 26.52 7.40 -4.12
C VAL A 115 26.27 7.99 -5.51
N GLY A 116 25.10 7.70 -6.10
CA GLY A 116 24.66 8.30 -7.36
C GLY A 116 23.95 9.65 -7.18
N LEU A 117 24.13 10.30 -6.02
CA LEU A 117 23.46 11.53 -5.63
C LEU A 117 21.92 11.35 -5.64
N ILE A 118 21.20 12.46 -5.86
CA ILE A 118 19.73 12.46 -5.87
C ILE A 118 19.16 11.48 -6.92
N VAL A 119 19.76 11.43 -8.12
CA VAL A 119 19.30 10.56 -9.21
C VAL A 119 19.41 9.09 -8.83
N GLY A 120 20.52 8.69 -8.18
CA GLY A 120 20.71 7.32 -7.72
C GLY A 120 19.63 6.87 -6.75
N VAL A 121 19.26 7.69 -5.79
CA VAL A 121 18.20 7.39 -4.82
C VAL A 121 16.86 7.12 -5.54
N PHE A 122 16.45 7.98 -6.47
CA PHE A 122 15.19 7.79 -7.20
C PHE A 122 15.18 6.49 -8.01
N VAL A 123 16.29 6.14 -8.67
CA VAL A 123 16.38 4.89 -9.40
C VAL A 123 16.26 3.69 -8.46
N MET A 124 16.95 3.70 -7.32
CA MET A 124 16.89 2.63 -6.33
C MET A 124 15.50 2.50 -5.70
N VAL A 125 14.83 3.61 -5.38
CA VAL A 125 13.43 3.61 -4.92
C VAL A 125 12.53 2.94 -5.96
N ALA A 126 12.64 3.31 -7.24
CA ALA A 126 11.83 2.71 -8.29
C ALA A 126 12.10 1.21 -8.44
N TRP A 127 13.35 0.77 -8.34
CA TRP A 127 13.71 -0.64 -8.44
C TRP A 127 13.18 -1.48 -7.28
N MET A 128 13.06 -0.90 -6.08
CA MET A 128 12.60 -1.59 -4.87
C MET A 128 11.10 -1.37 -4.59
N TYR A 129 10.42 -0.57 -5.41
CA TYR A 129 9.05 -0.11 -5.11
C TYR A 129 8.04 -1.23 -4.91
N THR A 130 8.17 -2.32 -5.66
CA THR A 130 7.25 -3.46 -5.63
C THR A 130 7.78 -4.66 -4.84
N ALA A 131 8.91 -4.54 -4.13
CA ALA A 131 9.52 -5.66 -3.44
C ALA A 131 8.65 -6.24 -2.31
N ILE A 132 7.98 -5.37 -1.51
CA ILE A 132 7.10 -5.82 -0.42
C ILE A 132 5.83 -6.48 -0.96
N PRO A 133 5.08 -5.89 -1.92
CA PRO A 133 3.96 -6.59 -2.57
C PRO A 133 4.36 -7.92 -3.20
N ALA A 134 5.50 -7.99 -3.90
CA ALA A 134 6.00 -9.24 -4.48
C ALA A 134 6.24 -10.30 -3.40
N TYR A 135 6.89 -9.95 -2.29
CA TYR A 135 7.08 -10.86 -1.16
C TYR A 135 5.77 -11.30 -0.51
N ALA A 136 4.80 -10.38 -0.38
CA ALA A 136 3.54 -10.67 0.29
C ALA A 136 2.61 -11.55 -0.54
N LEU A 137 2.54 -11.32 -1.86
CA LEU A 137 1.56 -11.92 -2.76
C LEU A 137 2.09 -13.14 -3.53
N GLU A 138 3.40 -13.20 -3.77
CA GLU A 138 4.04 -14.34 -4.40
C GLU A 138 4.73 -15.19 -3.33
N ASP A 139 4.81 -16.51 -3.54
CA ASP A 139 5.49 -17.41 -2.60
C ASP A 139 6.99 -17.49 -2.94
N VAL A 140 7.64 -16.32 -2.93
CA VAL A 140 9.06 -16.14 -3.17
C VAL A 140 9.77 -15.73 -1.89
N GLY A 141 11.00 -16.20 -1.71
CA GLY A 141 11.84 -15.74 -0.59
C GLY A 141 12.25 -14.28 -0.72
N THR A 142 12.99 -13.76 0.27
CA THR A 142 13.48 -12.36 0.27
C THR A 142 14.24 -12.01 -1.00
N SER A 143 15.18 -12.86 -1.44
CA SER A 143 15.94 -12.64 -2.67
C SER A 143 15.05 -12.66 -3.91
N GLY A 144 14.11 -13.61 -3.98
CA GLY A 144 13.16 -13.70 -5.09
C GLY A 144 12.27 -12.45 -5.21
N ALA A 145 11.82 -11.89 -4.09
CA ALA A 145 11.04 -10.65 -4.08
C ALA A 145 11.84 -9.44 -4.61
N ILE A 146 13.12 -9.36 -4.27
CA ILE A 146 14.02 -8.31 -4.77
C ILE A 146 14.24 -8.47 -6.28
N ASP A 147 14.59 -9.69 -6.72
CA ASP A 147 14.78 -9.98 -8.16
C ASP A 147 13.51 -9.70 -8.96
N ARG A 148 12.36 -10.05 -8.38
CA ARG A 148 11.04 -9.79 -8.95
C ARG A 148 10.78 -8.29 -9.12
N SER A 149 11.03 -7.50 -8.08
CA SER A 149 10.87 -6.04 -8.12
C SER A 149 11.79 -5.40 -9.16
N LEU A 150 13.05 -5.83 -9.22
CA LEU A 150 14.02 -5.38 -10.23
C LEU A 150 13.58 -5.71 -11.65
N ALA A 151 13.07 -6.93 -11.87
CA ALA A 151 12.59 -7.36 -13.19
C ALA A 151 11.42 -6.51 -13.66
N LEU A 152 10.41 -6.27 -12.79
CA LEU A 152 9.24 -5.45 -13.10
C LEU A 152 9.59 -3.98 -13.32
N ALA A 153 10.58 -3.45 -12.61
CA ALA A 153 10.99 -2.05 -12.73
C ALA A 153 11.79 -1.75 -14.00
N ARG A 154 12.37 -2.74 -14.66
CA ARG A 154 13.18 -2.54 -15.88
C ARG A 154 12.32 -1.93 -16.98
N GLY A 155 12.77 -0.80 -17.52
CA GLY A 155 12.04 -0.03 -18.55
C GLY A 155 10.88 0.83 -18.01
N ASN A 156 10.44 0.64 -16.75
CA ASN A 156 9.26 1.30 -16.18
C ASN A 156 9.60 2.33 -15.08
N VAL A 157 10.88 2.65 -14.85
CA VAL A 157 11.35 3.55 -13.78
C VAL A 157 10.60 4.88 -13.76
N ARG A 158 10.44 5.53 -14.92
CA ARG A 158 9.73 6.83 -15.02
C ARG A 158 8.26 6.71 -14.62
N HIS A 159 7.61 5.62 -14.99
CA HIS A 159 6.22 5.35 -14.66
C HIS A 159 6.03 5.12 -13.15
N ILE A 160 6.89 4.28 -12.55
CA ILE A 160 6.90 4.02 -11.10
C ILE A 160 7.13 5.32 -10.33
N LEU A 161 8.15 6.09 -10.72
CA LEU A 161 8.46 7.36 -10.06
C LEU A 161 7.32 8.38 -10.19
N GLY A 162 6.63 8.42 -11.32
CA GLY A 162 5.47 9.29 -11.49
C GLY A 162 4.38 9.03 -10.47
N VAL A 163 4.05 7.75 -10.24
CA VAL A 163 3.05 7.35 -9.24
C VAL A 163 3.57 7.56 -7.82
N ALA A 164 4.80 7.12 -7.54
CA ALA A 164 5.41 7.23 -6.22
C ALA A 164 5.53 8.69 -5.75
N LEU A 165 6.00 9.58 -6.63
CA LEU A 165 6.13 11.01 -6.33
C LEU A 165 4.77 11.68 -6.15
N ALA A 166 3.78 11.35 -6.98
CA ALA A 166 2.44 11.91 -6.82
C ALA A 166 1.79 11.47 -5.50
N ALA A 167 1.92 10.19 -5.13
CA ALA A 167 1.43 9.68 -3.85
C ALA A 167 2.16 10.36 -2.67
N LEU A 168 3.48 10.48 -2.76
CA LEU A 168 4.30 11.13 -1.72
C LEU A 168 3.94 12.61 -1.57
N LEU A 169 3.79 13.35 -2.67
CA LEU A 169 3.40 14.75 -2.63
C LEU A 169 2.00 14.94 -2.02
N GLY A 170 1.04 14.10 -2.42
CA GLY A 170 -0.31 14.11 -1.84
C GLY A 170 -0.29 13.83 -0.33
N PHE A 171 0.47 12.83 0.08
CA PHE A 171 0.68 12.50 1.49
C PHE A 171 1.33 13.66 2.27
N GLU A 172 2.41 14.25 1.76
CA GLU A 172 3.12 15.34 2.44
C GLU A 172 2.26 16.60 2.56
N ILE A 173 1.47 16.94 1.53
CA ILE A 173 0.53 18.07 1.60
C ILE A 173 -0.48 17.83 2.73
N LEU A 174 -1.08 16.64 2.82
CA LEU A 174 -2.04 16.31 3.86
C LEU A 174 -1.38 16.27 5.24
N ARG A 175 -0.19 15.69 5.35
CA ARG A 175 0.57 15.63 6.59
C ARG A 175 0.91 17.03 7.11
N LEU A 176 1.42 17.90 6.24
CA LEU A 176 1.70 19.30 6.60
C LEU A 176 0.42 20.05 6.99
N THR A 177 -0.70 19.76 6.34
CA THR A 177 -2.01 20.31 6.71
C THR A 177 -2.41 19.88 8.12
N ILE A 178 -2.24 18.58 8.46
CA ILE A 178 -2.54 18.05 9.81
C ILE A 178 -1.66 18.75 10.86
N VAL A 179 -0.36 18.85 10.61
CA VAL A 179 0.59 19.50 11.53
C VAL A 179 0.24 20.98 11.73
N SER A 180 -0.01 21.70 10.64
CA SER A 180 -0.35 23.12 10.68
C SER A 180 -1.68 23.38 11.38
N LEU A 181 -2.68 22.55 11.10
CA LEU A 181 -4.00 22.62 11.71
C LEU A 181 -3.92 22.32 13.21
N ASN A 182 -3.16 21.30 13.61
CA ASN A 182 -2.92 20.98 15.02
C ASN A 182 -2.32 22.18 15.76
N THR A 183 -1.28 22.79 15.19
CA THR A 183 -0.61 23.95 15.80
C THR A 183 -1.56 25.15 15.90
N TRP A 184 -2.33 25.42 14.86
CA TRP A 184 -3.30 26.52 14.84
C TRP A 184 -4.43 26.32 15.84
N LEU A 185 -5.06 25.14 15.86
CA LEU A 185 -6.15 24.81 16.80
C LEU A 185 -5.70 24.90 18.25
N TRP A 186 -4.49 24.41 18.55
CA TRP A 186 -3.89 24.51 19.87
C TRP A 186 -3.71 25.98 20.29
N GLY A 187 -3.14 26.81 19.40
CA GLY A 187 -2.94 28.23 19.65
C GLY A 187 -4.25 28.98 19.94
N VAL A 188 -5.29 28.69 19.15
CA VAL A 188 -6.64 29.28 19.34
C VAL A 188 -7.28 28.81 20.65
N ALA A 189 -7.21 27.51 20.95
CA ALA A 189 -7.89 26.94 22.11
C ALA A 189 -7.22 27.30 23.44
N THR A 190 -5.90 27.35 23.49
CA THR A 190 -5.15 27.50 24.74
C THR A 190 -4.50 28.88 24.91
N ARG A 191 -4.44 29.67 23.83
CA ARG A 191 -3.69 30.93 23.73
C ARG A 191 -2.17 30.75 23.96
N HIS A 192 -1.67 29.51 23.87
CA HIS A 192 -0.26 29.18 23.97
C HIS A 192 0.27 28.70 22.62
N VAL A 193 1.45 29.15 22.24
CA VAL A 193 2.14 28.71 21.02
C VAL A 193 2.78 27.33 21.20
N TYR A 194 3.10 26.98 22.46
CA TYR A 194 3.79 25.75 22.80
C TYR A 194 2.82 24.59 23.02
N ILE A 195 2.92 23.57 22.17
CA ILE A 195 2.18 22.30 22.31
C ILE A 195 3.03 21.35 23.17
N PRO A 196 2.45 20.71 24.22
CA PRO A 196 3.17 19.65 24.93
C PRO A 196 3.54 18.53 23.94
N PRO A 197 4.82 18.12 23.86
CA PRO A 197 5.29 17.18 22.82
C PRO A 197 4.54 15.86 22.78
N ARG A 198 4.04 15.36 23.91
CA ARG A 198 3.22 14.14 23.92
C ARG A 198 1.92 14.33 23.15
N VAL A 199 1.24 15.46 23.35
CA VAL A 199 0.00 15.79 22.67
C VAL A 199 0.27 15.96 21.18
N ASP A 200 1.27 16.75 20.83
CA ASP A 200 1.67 16.97 19.45
C ASP A 200 2.00 15.66 18.74
N THR A 201 2.85 14.83 19.34
CA THR A 201 3.25 13.54 18.76
C THR A 201 2.05 12.62 18.56
N LEU A 202 1.17 12.48 19.54
CA LEU A 202 0.00 11.59 19.42
C LEU A 202 -0.97 12.07 18.35
N VAL A 203 -1.25 13.37 18.31
CA VAL A 203 -2.17 13.94 17.30
C VAL A 203 -1.58 13.77 15.90
N VAL A 204 -0.29 14.10 15.72
CA VAL A 204 0.39 13.96 14.44
C VAL A 204 0.52 12.49 14.02
N MET A 205 0.83 11.58 14.96
CA MET A 205 0.90 10.14 14.66
C MET A 205 -0.45 9.58 14.22
N ILE A 206 -1.53 9.87 14.94
CA ILE A 206 -2.88 9.39 14.58
C ILE A 206 -3.33 10.00 13.26
N GLY A 207 -3.10 11.30 13.07
CA GLY A 207 -3.45 11.98 11.83
C GLY A 207 -2.66 11.45 10.63
N THR A 208 -1.37 11.19 10.81
CA THR A 208 -0.51 10.57 9.77
C THR A 208 -0.97 9.15 9.45
N LEU A 209 -1.32 8.35 10.46
CA LEU A 209 -1.87 7.01 10.29
C LEU A 209 -3.11 7.00 9.39
N ALA A 210 -3.99 8.00 9.56
CA ALA A 210 -5.22 8.10 8.78
C ALA A 210 -4.99 8.34 7.27
N ILE A 211 -3.85 8.91 6.90
CA ILE A 211 -3.50 9.21 5.50
C ILE A 211 -2.42 8.27 4.92
N LEU A 212 -1.82 7.42 5.74
CA LEU A 212 -0.72 6.54 5.35
C LEU A 212 -1.07 5.58 4.18
N PRO A 213 -2.30 5.06 4.07
CA PRO A 213 -2.69 4.23 2.94
C PRO A 213 -2.53 4.91 1.57
N ILE A 214 -2.48 6.25 1.51
CA ILE A 214 -2.25 7.00 0.27
C ILE A 214 -0.89 6.65 -0.35
N VAL A 215 0.12 6.35 0.45
CA VAL A 215 1.44 5.93 -0.03
C VAL A 215 1.62 4.41 -0.07
N HIS A 216 0.90 3.65 0.74
CA HIS A 216 1.06 2.19 0.80
C HIS A 216 0.26 1.45 -0.28
N ILE A 217 -0.99 1.83 -0.56
CA ILE A 217 -1.82 1.22 -1.62
C ILE A 217 -1.13 1.29 -3.00
N PRO A 218 -0.50 2.41 -3.42
CA PRO A 218 0.18 2.50 -4.71
C PRO A 218 1.26 1.45 -4.94
N HIS A 219 1.95 0.95 -3.92
CA HIS A 219 2.93 -0.12 -4.07
C HIS A 219 2.32 -1.35 -4.75
N THR A 220 1.12 -1.72 -4.35
CA THR A 220 0.42 -2.89 -4.90
C THR A 220 -0.29 -2.59 -6.20
N VAL A 221 -0.87 -1.41 -6.35
CA VAL A 221 -1.51 -0.98 -7.60
C VAL A 221 -0.48 -0.94 -8.74
N VAL A 222 0.71 -0.39 -8.48
CA VAL A 222 1.84 -0.37 -9.41
C VAL A 222 2.35 -1.80 -9.68
N TYR A 223 2.44 -2.65 -8.65
CA TYR A 223 2.84 -4.04 -8.81
C TYR A 223 1.94 -4.77 -9.82
N TYR A 224 0.61 -4.66 -9.71
CA TYR A 224 -0.32 -5.27 -10.67
C TYR A 224 -0.23 -4.63 -12.07
N ASP A 225 -0.12 -3.30 -12.16
CA ASP A 225 0.05 -2.63 -13.46
C ASP A 225 1.33 -3.06 -14.18
N LEU A 226 2.43 -3.22 -13.44
CA LEU A 226 3.68 -3.71 -14.03
C LEU A 226 3.60 -5.17 -14.45
N ARG A 227 2.89 -6.02 -13.69
CA ARG A 227 2.64 -7.40 -14.10
C ARG A 227 1.82 -7.49 -15.38
N ILE A 228 0.79 -6.65 -15.51
CA ILE A 228 0.00 -6.55 -16.74
C ILE A 228 0.90 -6.13 -17.91
N ARG A 229 1.75 -5.12 -17.72
CA ARG A 229 2.65 -4.61 -18.78
C ARG A 229 3.73 -5.60 -19.20
N CYS A 230 4.32 -6.29 -18.24
CA CYS A 230 5.50 -7.13 -18.46
C CYS A 230 5.14 -8.59 -18.75
N GLU A 231 4.01 -9.08 -18.25
CA GLU A 231 3.62 -10.50 -18.27
C GLU A 231 2.34 -10.76 -19.07
N GLY A 232 1.60 -9.72 -19.46
CA GLY A 232 0.37 -9.87 -20.25
C GLY A 232 -0.76 -10.61 -19.53
N ILE A 233 -0.84 -10.50 -18.19
CA ILE A 233 -1.83 -11.21 -17.35
C ILE A 233 -3.28 -10.92 -17.78
N ASP A 234 -3.54 -9.74 -18.33
CA ASP A 234 -4.83 -9.37 -18.89
C ASP A 234 -5.22 -10.25 -20.07
N LEU A 235 -4.26 -10.60 -20.94
CA LEU A 235 -4.47 -11.48 -22.09
C LEU A 235 -4.74 -12.92 -21.66
N GLU A 236 -4.06 -13.42 -20.62
CA GLU A 236 -4.33 -14.75 -20.06
C GLU A 236 -5.72 -14.82 -19.42
N ALA A 237 -6.13 -13.79 -18.68
CA ALA A 237 -7.47 -13.71 -18.09
C ALA A 237 -8.57 -13.64 -19.18
N MET A 238 -8.32 -12.91 -20.26
CA MET A 238 -9.23 -12.85 -21.41
C MET A 238 -9.29 -14.19 -22.16
N ALA A 239 -8.16 -14.87 -22.35
CA ALA A 239 -8.11 -16.18 -22.98
C ALA A 239 -8.87 -17.22 -22.13
N ALA A 240 -8.65 -17.26 -20.83
CA ALA A 240 -9.38 -18.16 -19.93
C ALA A 240 -10.89 -17.89 -19.93
N ALA A 241 -11.34 -16.65 -20.05
CA ALA A 241 -12.76 -16.30 -20.17
C ALA A 241 -13.38 -16.71 -21.51
N LEU A 242 -12.58 -16.87 -22.55
CA LEU A 242 -13.02 -17.39 -23.83
C LEU A 242 -13.11 -18.93 -23.84
N ASP A 243 -12.25 -19.59 -23.06
CA ASP A 243 -12.22 -21.05 -22.94
C ASP A 243 -13.31 -21.60 -22.00
N ASP A 244 -13.86 -20.75 -21.10
CA ASP A 244 -15.00 -21.08 -20.24
C ASP A 244 -16.26 -20.29 -20.71
N PRO A 245 -16.94 -20.75 -21.79
CA PRO A 245 -18.13 -20.07 -22.28
C PRO A 245 -19.18 -20.07 -21.17
N ALA A 246 -19.67 -18.88 -20.81
CA ALA A 246 -20.76 -18.67 -19.86
C ALA A 246 -21.90 -19.67 -20.17
N PRO A 247 -22.51 -20.31 -19.15
CA PRO A 247 -23.61 -21.24 -19.37
C PRO A 247 -24.64 -20.58 -20.27
N ALA A 248 -24.95 -21.26 -21.38
CA ALA A 248 -25.85 -20.78 -22.40
C ALA A 248 -27.13 -20.25 -21.73
N ALA A 249 -27.48 -19.00 -22.00
CA ALA A 249 -28.72 -18.43 -21.50
C ALA A 249 -29.87 -19.41 -21.81
N PRO A 250 -30.76 -19.70 -20.84
CA PRO A 250 -31.87 -20.63 -21.10
C PRO A 250 -32.62 -20.18 -22.35
N ALA A 251 -32.81 -21.11 -23.27
CA ALA A 251 -33.50 -20.86 -24.54
C ALA A 251 -34.84 -20.16 -24.24
N PRO A 252 -35.21 -19.08 -24.97
CA PRO A 252 -36.40 -18.28 -24.66
C PRO A 252 -37.73 -19.02 -24.87
N ASN A 253 -37.73 -20.32 -25.20
CA ASN A 253 -38.93 -21.12 -25.51
C ASN A 253 -38.90 -22.50 -24.82
N ALA A 254 -38.53 -22.62 -23.54
CA ALA A 254 -38.88 -23.85 -22.83
C ALA A 254 -40.39 -23.81 -22.49
N PRO A 255 -41.24 -24.75 -22.97
CA PRO A 255 -42.64 -24.77 -22.60
C PRO A 255 -42.76 -24.98 -21.09
N ALA A 256 -43.64 -24.19 -20.46
CA ALA A 256 -43.98 -24.32 -19.02
C ALA A 256 -44.45 -25.75 -18.77
N ALA A 257 -43.81 -26.47 -17.84
CA ALA A 257 -44.29 -27.76 -17.37
C ALA A 257 -45.66 -27.56 -16.72
N ASP A 258 -46.70 -28.20 -17.28
CA ASP A 258 -48.04 -28.24 -16.69
C ASP A 258 -47.98 -28.85 -15.29
N PRO A 259 -48.60 -28.24 -14.28
CA PRO A 259 -48.77 -28.83 -12.95
C PRO A 259 -49.89 -29.87 -13.02
N ALA A 260 -49.57 -31.12 -12.82
CA ALA A 260 -50.53 -32.21 -12.52
C ALA A 260 -50.77 -32.31 -11.01
#